data_516008e9c733ef3511e42fa7c4c76298
#
_entry.id   516008e9c733ef3511e42fa7c4c76298
#
_cell.length_a   1.000
_cell.length_b   1.000
_cell.length_c   1.000
_cell.angle_alpha   90.00
_cell.angle_beta   90.00
_cell.angle_gamma   90.00
#
_symmetry.space_group_name_H-M   'P 1'
#
loop_
_entity.id
_entity.type
_entity.pdbx_description
1 polymer ?
#
loop_
_entity_poly.entity_id
_entity_poly.type
_entity_poly.pdbx_seq_one_letter_code
_entity_poly.pdbx_strand_id
1 'polypeptide(L)'
;MLDKNKASLLGLAMRARKIATGDILMKSIRSQKAYFVLIAQDASENTKKRYIDKCTYYHVDYQIDGTIEEISRAIGKDNRVALGILDKGFANKIKSK
;
A
#
# COMPACT_ATOMS: atom_id res chain seq x y z
N MET A 1 -8.30 -9.69 6.44
CA MET A 1 -7.89 -10.57 5.34
C MET A 1 -8.02 -9.87 4.00
N LEU A 2 -7.00 -9.96 3.15
CA LEU A 2 -7.01 -9.30 1.85
C LEU A 2 -7.92 -10.07 0.89
N ASP A 3 -8.89 -9.37 0.31
CA ASP A 3 -9.84 -10.04 -0.56
C ASP A 3 -9.22 -10.31 -1.96
N LYS A 4 -9.78 -11.28 -2.65
CA LYS A 4 -9.27 -11.72 -3.96
C LYS A 4 -9.24 -10.60 -4.99
N ASN A 5 -10.26 -9.74 -5.00
CA ASN A 5 -10.34 -8.63 -5.94
C ASN A 5 -9.24 -7.60 -5.67
N LYS A 6 -9.00 -7.30 -4.40
CA LYS A 6 -7.91 -6.41 -4.01
C LYS A 6 -6.56 -7.00 -4.41
N ALA A 7 -6.35 -8.28 -4.11
CA ALA A 7 -5.09 -8.96 -4.47
C ALA A 7 -4.85 -8.90 -5.98
N SER A 8 -5.87 -9.15 -6.77
CA SER A 8 -5.77 -9.10 -8.24
C SER A 8 -5.44 -7.69 -8.72
N LEU A 9 -6.09 -6.67 -8.14
CA LEU A 9 -5.82 -5.28 -8.50
C LEU A 9 -4.40 -4.88 -8.14
N LEU A 10 -3.91 -5.34 -6.99
CA LEU A 10 -2.52 -5.08 -6.59
C LEU A 10 -1.53 -5.71 -7.56
N GLY A 11 -1.81 -6.93 -8.01
CA GLY A 11 -0.98 -7.60 -9.02
C GLY A 11 -0.95 -6.85 -10.34
N LEU A 12 -2.09 -6.35 -10.78
CA LEU A 12 -2.19 -5.54 -12.00
C LEU A 12 -1.44 -4.22 -11.85
N ALA A 13 -1.60 -3.55 -10.71
CA ALA A 13 -0.91 -2.30 -10.42
C ALA A 13 0.61 -2.49 -10.40
N MET A 14 1.06 -3.62 -9.86
CA MET A 14 2.49 -3.96 -9.84
C MET A 14 3.03 -4.14 -11.25
N ARG A 15 2.30 -4.86 -12.10
CA ARG A 15 2.71 -5.06 -13.50
C ARG A 15 2.72 -3.74 -14.27
N ALA A 16 1.84 -2.81 -13.92
CA ALA A 16 1.80 -1.48 -14.52
C ALA A 16 2.85 -0.53 -13.92
N ARG A 17 3.67 -1.01 -12.99
CA ARG A 17 4.70 -0.23 -12.30
C ARG A 17 4.13 0.95 -11.50
N LYS A 18 2.97 0.73 -10.88
CA LYS A 18 2.27 1.73 -10.09
C LYS A 18 2.27 1.40 -8.59
N ILE A 19 3.20 0.56 -8.15
CA ILE A 19 3.36 0.18 -6.74
C ILE A 19 4.71 0.67 -6.24
N ALA A 20 4.74 1.25 -5.05
CA ALA A 20 5.95 1.64 -4.36
C ALA A 20 6.03 0.92 -3.01
N THR A 21 7.22 0.47 -2.62
CA THR A 21 7.49 -0.14 -1.31
C THR A 21 8.79 0.42 -0.76
N GLY A 22 9.04 0.20 0.54
CA GLY A 22 10.29 0.58 1.17
C GLY A 22 10.55 2.09 1.13
N ASP A 23 11.77 2.47 0.86
CA ASP A 23 12.17 3.88 0.83
C ASP A 23 11.45 4.66 -0.28
N ILE A 24 11.18 4.00 -1.38
CA ILE A 24 10.43 4.62 -2.49
C ILE A 24 9.02 4.96 -2.04
N LEU A 25 8.41 4.10 -1.25
CA LEU A 25 7.08 4.36 -0.69
C LEU A 25 7.10 5.62 0.19
N MET A 26 8.07 5.71 1.09
CA MET A 26 8.16 6.86 1.98
C MET A 26 8.35 8.16 1.20
N LYS A 27 9.20 8.13 0.17
CA LYS A 27 9.38 9.28 -0.71
C LYS A 27 8.11 9.63 -1.46
N SER A 28 7.37 8.64 -1.90
CA SER A 28 6.11 8.84 -2.64
C SER A 28 5.03 9.47 -1.76
N ILE A 29 5.01 9.12 -0.48
CA ILE A 29 4.09 9.74 0.47
C ILE A 29 4.47 11.22 0.64
N ARG A 30 5.73 11.50 0.90
CA ARG A 30 6.22 12.87 1.12
C ARG A 30 6.03 13.78 -0.09
N SER A 31 6.18 13.23 -1.29
CA SER A 31 6.01 14.00 -2.52
C SER A 31 4.58 13.99 -3.04
N GLN A 32 3.68 13.32 -2.31
CA GLN A 32 2.26 13.20 -2.66
C GLN A 32 2.02 12.52 -4.02
N LYS A 33 2.92 11.64 -4.41
CA LYS A 33 2.76 10.81 -5.60
C LYS A 33 1.97 9.55 -5.32
N ALA A 34 1.92 9.12 -4.06
CA ALA A 34 1.10 7.98 -3.63
C ALA A 34 -0.33 8.46 -3.41
N TYR A 35 -1.28 7.81 -4.05
CA TYR A 35 -2.70 8.13 -3.91
C TYR A 35 -3.38 7.31 -2.82
N PHE A 36 -2.79 6.20 -2.44
CA PHE A 36 -3.34 5.31 -1.43
C PHE A 36 -2.22 4.42 -0.89
N VAL A 37 -2.24 4.18 0.42
CA VAL A 37 -1.25 3.34 1.08
C VAL A 37 -1.97 2.20 1.79
N LEU A 38 -1.50 0.98 1.57
CA LEU A 38 -2.02 -0.21 2.23
C LEU A 38 -0.96 -0.69 3.23
N ILE A 39 -1.37 -0.86 4.48
CA ILE A 39 -0.47 -1.25 5.58
C ILE A 39 -0.92 -2.61 6.10
N ALA A 40 0.00 -3.56 6.24
CA ALA A 40 -0.31 -4.89 6.74
C ALA A 40 -0.77 -4.83 8.20
N GLN A 41 -1.82 -5.59 8.52
CA GLN A 41 -2.38 -5.60 9.87
C GLN A 41 -1.44 -6.22 10.89
N ASP A 42 -0.53 -7.08 10.46
CA ASP A 42 0.47 -7.72 11.34
C ASP A 42 1.84 -7.05 11.30
N ALA A 43 1.95 -5.86 10.71
CA ALA A 43 3.14 -5.05 10.84
C ALA A 43 3.29 -4.60 12.31
N SER A 44 4.53 -4.31 12.73
CA SER A 44 4.76 -3.87 14.11
C SER A 44 4.01 -2.56 14.38
N GLU A 45 3.71 -2.31 15.65
CA GLU A 45 3.01 -1.08 16.05
C GLU A 45 3.81 0.17 15.65
N ASN A 46 5.12 0.12 15.79
CA ASN A 46 5.99 1.23 15.39
C ASN A 46 5.92 1.48 13.89
N THR A 47 5.91 0.42 13.09
CA THR A 47 5.82 0.52 11.62
C THR A 47 4.47 1.11 11.21
N LYS A 48 3.38 0.59 11.78
CA LYS A 48 2.03 1.10 11.48
C LYS A 48 1.94 2.58 11.81
N LYS A 49 2.38 2.95 13.01
CA LYS A 49 2.33 4.35 13.45
C LYS A 49 3.12 5.26 12.52
N ARG A 50 4.30 4.82 12.10
CA ARG A 50 5.16 5.59 11.21
C ARG A 50 4.46 5.90 9.88
N TYR A 51 3.85 4.90 9.26
CA TYR A 51 3.13 5.09 8.00
C TYR A 51 1.85 5.90 8.18
N ILE A 52 1.10 5.63 9.24
CA ILE A 52 -0.13 6.38 9.53
C ILE A 52 0.18 7.86 9.76
N ASP A 53 1.21 8.16 10.55
CA ASP A 53 1.62 9.54 10.83
C ASP A 53 2.02 10.26 9.55
N LYS A 54 2.79 9.61 8.68
CA LYS A 54 3.20 10.22 7.42
C LYS A 54 2.03 10.43 6.47
N CYS A 55 1.16 9.44 6.35
CA CYS A 55 -0.03 9.56 5.49
C CYS A 55 -0.95 10.68 6.00
N THR A 56 -1.12 10.77 7.30
CA THR A 56 -1.95 11.82 7.91
C THR A 56 -1.35 13.20 7.65
N TYR A 57 -0.05 13.33 7.85
CA TYR A 57 0.64 14.61 7.66
C TYR A 57 0.56 15.10 6.21
N TYR A 58 0.73 14.19 5.25
CA TYR A 58 0.75 14.54 3.84
C TYR A 58 -0.60 14.34 3.14
N HIS A 59 -1.66 14.06 3.89
CA HIS A 59 -3.03 13.89 3.38
C HIS A 59 -3.14 12.79 2.34
N VAL A 60 -2.49 11.66 2.59
CA VAL A 60 -2.58 10.47 1.74
C VAL A 60 -3.53 9.48 2.40
N ASP A 61 -4.49 8.99 1.66
CA ASP A 61 -5.44 7.97 2.16
C ASP A 61 -4.71 6.67 2.45
N TYR A 62 -5.10 6.00 3.51
CA TYR A 62 -4.49 4.71 3.87
C TYR A 62 -5.54 3.77 4.43
N GLN A 63 -5.20 2.49 4.46
CA GLN A 63 -6.04 1.46 5.05
C GLN A 63 -5.13 0.38 5.64
N ILE A 64 -5.54 -0.20 6.77
CA ILE A 64 -4.85 -1.34 7.36
C ILE A 64 -5.65 -2.58 6.97
N ASP A 65 -5.07 -3.45 6.15
CA ASP A 65 -5.76 -4.63 5.64
C ASP A 65 -4.74 -5.64 5.14
N GLY A 66 -5.07 -6.91 5.27
CA GLY A 66 -4.21 -7.98 4.82
C GLY A 66 -3.01 -8.19 5.73
N THR A 67 -2.31 -9.29 5.50
CA THR A 67 -1.09 -9.62 6.25
C THR A 67 0.14 -9.28 5.40
N ILE A 68 1.31 -9.27 6.04
CA ILE A 68 2.58 -9.10 5.33
C ILE A 68 2.69 -10.15 4.21
N GLU A 69 2.33 -11.39 4.51
CA GLU A 69 2.37 -12.46 3.52
C GLU A 69 1.41 -12.20 2.35
N GLU A 70 0.17 -11.83 2.64
CA GLU A 70 -0.83 -11.58 1.61
C GLU A 70 -0.44 -10.41 0.70
N ILE A 71 0.00 -9.31 1.29
CA ILE A 71 0.43 -8.12 0.55
C ILE A 71 1.63 -8.45 -0.32
N SER A 72 2.62 -9.11 0.25
CA SER A 72 3.86 -9.47 -0.45
C SER A 72 3.58 -10.42 -1.62
N ARG A 73 2.75 -11.41 -1.39
CA ARG A 73 2.37 -12.37 -2.44
C ARG A 73 1.63 -11.71 -3.59
N ALA A 74 0.74 -10.78 -3.27
CA ALA A 74 -0.07 -10.08 -4.29
C ALA A 74 0.80 -9.32 -5.29
N ILE A 75 1.94 -8.81 -4.85
CA ILE A 75 2.86 -8.05 -5.72
C ILE A 75 4.11 -8.83 -6.11
N GLY A 76 4.18 -10.11 -5.76
CA GLY A 76 5.31 -10.97 -6.13
C GLY A 76 6.61 -10.61 -5.44
N LYS A 77 6.54 -10.11 -4.22
CA LYS A 77 7.71 -9.74 -3.41
C LYS A 77 7.69 -10.49 -2.09
N ASP A 78 8.73 -10.32 -1.30
CA ASP A 78 8.83 -10.92 0.04
C ASP A 78 8.87 -9.83 1.10
N ASN A 79 8.26 -10.12 2.23
CA ASN A 79 8.41 -9.34 3.46
C ASN A 79 8.11 -7.84 3.29
N ARG A 80 7.02 -7.52 2.62
CA ARG A 80 6.58 -6.13 2.45
C ARG A 80 5.50 -5.81 3.48
N VAL A 81 5.76 -4.82 4.32
CA VAL A 81 4.85 -4.43 5.42
C VAL A 81 3.81 -3.40 4.98
N ALA A 82 4.10 -2.70 3.88
CA ALA A 82 3.20 -1.68 3.34
C ALA A 82 3.51 -1.46 1.87
N LEU A 83 2.53 -0.93 1.15
CA LEU A 83 2.74 -0.53 -0.25
C LEU A 83 1.94 0.72 -0.55
N GLY A 84 2.35 1.44 -1.57
CA GLY A 84 1.62 2.61 -2.05
C GLY A 84 1.20 2.42 -3.49
N ILE A 85 0.04 2.98 -3.83
CA ILE A 85 -0.50 2.95 -5.19
C ILE A 85 -0.22 4.31 -5.82
N LEU A 86 0.50 4.30 -6.93
CA LEU A 86 0.95 5.53 -7.61
C LEU A 86 0.02 5.96 -8.74
N ASP A 87 -1.12 5.32 -8.87
CA ASP A 87 -2.10 5.60 -9.91
C ASP A 87 -3.47 5.83 -9.30
N LYS A 88 -4.09 6.94 -9.66
CA LYS A 88 -5.39 7.33 -9.10
C LYS A 88 -6.49 6.32 -9.43
N GLY A 89 -6.49 5.80 -10.65
CA GLY A 89 -7.49 4.82 -11.08
C GLY A 89 -7.44 3.54 -10.27
N PHE A 90 -6.25 2.97 -10.10
CA PHE A 90 -6.06 1.78 -9.27
C PHE A 90 -6.40 2.07 -7.82
N ALA A 91 -5.96 3.23 -7.31
CA ALA A 91 -6.23 3.61 -5.93
C ALA A 91 -7.73 3.67 -5.65
N ASN A 92 -8.50 4.29 -6.55
CA ASN A 92 -9.94 4.40 -6.38
C ASN A 92 -10.63 3.03 -6.41
N LYS A 93 -10.20 2.14 -7.29
CA LYS A 93 -10.76 0.78 -7.36
C LYS A 93 -10.47 -0.02 -6.09
N ILE A 94 -9.26 0.11 -5.56
CA ILE A 94 -8.86 -0.63 -4.36
C ILE A 94 -9.56 -0.06 -3.12
N LYS A 95 -9.66 1.26 -3.00
CA LYS A 95 -10.34 1.90 -1.87
C LYS A 95 -11.82 1.53 -1.78
N SER A 96 -12.48 1.39 -2.90
CA SER A 96 -13.91 1.12 -2.93
C SER A 96 -14.26 -0.34 -2.59
N LYS A 97 -13.26 -1.19 -2.44
CA LYS A 97 -13.46 -2.58 -2.01
C LYS A 97 -13.26 -2.67 -0.49
#